data_0f0e1f31d951e046c5ff192af4289238
#
_entry.id   0f0e1f31d951e046c5ff192af4289238
#
_cell.length_a   1.000
_cell.length_b   1.000
_cell.length_c   1.000
_cell.angle_alpha   90.00
_cell.angle_beta   90.00
_cell.angle_gamma   90.00
#
_symmetry.space_group_name_H-M   'P 1'
#
loop_
_entity.id
_entity.type
_entity.pdbx_description
1 polymer ?
#
loop_
_entity_poly.entity_id
_entity_poly.type
_entity_poly.pdbx_seq_one_letter_code
_entity_poly.pdbx_strand_id
1 'polypeptide(L)'
;MDLRSNRVDDSKTLYGINTIDDNNWKIIEEKIINNSNLNWEDSCIGEVDKNSIISIPDSSVRSSKVSFFNYDEEIDNLFVKMISDYNRLYSGWNYDIEGIEDIQVTRYSKGDFYDWHVDASSWNIVRDGRECNRKISVTVFLNDPEEYEGGEFDLEIHSPKKNVRYESFKLSKKSIIVFPSNKFHRVRPVISGVRKSLVIWFSGPPLR
;
A
#
# COMPACT_ATOMS: atom_id res chain seq x y z
N MET A 1 -20.72 22.00 20.47
CA MET A 1 -20.13 20.66 20.50
C MET A 1 -18.72 20.80 19.92
N ASP A 2 -17.71 20.76 20.76
CA ASP A 2 -16.33 21.01 20.32
C ASP A 2 -15.77 19.71 19.72
N LEU A 3 -15.72 19.61 18.40
CA LEU A 3 -15.21 18.46 17.65
C LEU A 3 -13.68 18.24 17.84
N ARG A 4 -13.01 19.08 18.65
CA ARG A 4 -11.57 18.98 18.90
C ARG A 4 -11.19 18.10 20.09
N SER A 5 -12.16 17.70 20.92
CA SER A 5 -11.88 17.04 22.19
C SER A 5 -11.58 15.53 22.10
N ASN A 6 -11.78 14.88 20.95
CA ASN A 6 -11.63 13.44 20.79
C ASN A 6 -10.51 13.01 19.83
N ARG A 7 -9.56 13.88 19.49
CA ARG A 7 -8.37 13.47 18.72
C ARG A 7 -7.34 12.86 19.65
N VAL A 8 -7.44 11.56 19.80
CA VAL A 8 -6.42 10.75 20.42
C VAL A 8 -5.30 10.55 19.41
N ASP A 9 -4.27 11.39 19.48
CA ASP A 9 -3.06 11.31 18.66
C ASP A 9 -3.24 11.50 17.13
N ASP A 10 -2.78 12.64 16.62
CA ASP A 10 -2.84 13.00 15.18
C ASP A 10 -2.17 11.92 14.28
N SER A 11 -1.24 11.11 14.81
CA SER A 11 -0.56 10.04 14.06
C SER A 11 -1.49 8.87 13.75
N LYS A 12 -2.42 8.53 14.62
CA LYS A 12 -3.33 7.39 14.44
C LYS A 12 -4.37 7.60 13.35
N THR A 13 -4.67 8.85 13.03
CA THR A 13 -5.62 9.20 11.97
C THR A 13 -4.98 9.33 10.59
N LEU A 14 -3.66 9.39 10.50
CA LEU A 14 -2.92 9.57 9.26
C LEU A 14 -2.47 8.25 8.65
N TYR A 15 -2.02 7.31 9.49
CA TYR A 15 -1.60 5.97 9.10
C TYR A 15 -1.61 5.05 10.33
N GLY A 16 -1.48 3.76 10.10
CA GLY A 16 -1.27 2.76 11.13
C GLY A 16 -0.10 1.85 10.85
N ILE A 17 0.55 1.39 11.91
CA ILE A 17 1.58 0.37 11.85
C ILE A 17 1.14 -0.80 12.72
N ASN A 18 1.31 -2.01 12.20
CA ASN A 18 1.04 -3.24 12.93
C ASN A 18 2.05 -4.31 12.49
N THR A 19 1.98 -5.46 13.14
CA THR A 19 2.76 -6.65 12.77
C THR A 19 1.83 -7.81 12.56
N ILE A 20 2.01 -8.55 11.47
CA ILE A 20 1.26 -9.76 11.18
C ILE A 20 1.75 -10.87 12.12
N ASP A 21 0.81 -11.52 12.81
CA ASP A 21 1.14 -12.63 13.69
C ASP A 21 1.66 -13.86 12.91
N ASP A 22 2.32 -14.77 13.64
CA ASP A 22 3.01 -15.91 13.03
C ASP A 22 2.09 -16.87 12.26
N ASN A 23 0.82 -17.02 12.67
CA ASN A 23 -0.11 -17.91 11.99
C ASN A 23 -0.53 -17.32 10.64
N ASN A 24 -0.94 -16.06 10.65
CA ASN A 24 -1.29 -15.32 9.44
C ASN A 24 -0.09 -15.15 8.50
N TRP A 25 1.11 -14.96 9.07
CA TRP A 25 2.33 -14.88 8.27
C TRP A 25 2.63 -16.17 7.51
N LYS A 26 2.44 -17.33 8.12
CA LYS A 26 2.63 -18.64 7.44
C LYS A 26 1.74 -18.77 6.21
N ILE A 27 0.49 -18.34 6.29
CA ILE A 27 -0.43 -18.36 5.15
C ILE A 27 0.11 -17.49 4.01
N ILE A 28 0.57 -16.27 4.30
CA ILE A 28 1.16 -15.36 3.32
C ILE A 28 2.44 -15.97 2.72
N GLU A 29 3.29 -16.54 3.57
CA GLU A 29 4.56 -17.15 3.15
C GLU A 29 4.35 -18.34 2.21
N GLU A 30 3.41 -19.23 2.54
CA GLU A 30 3.09 -20.41 1.75
C GLU A 30 2.41 -20.06 0.43
N LYS A 31 1.42 -19.18 0.45
CA LYS A 31 0.59 -18.90 -0.72
C LYS A 31 1.18 -17.85 -1.67
N ILE A 32 1.90 -16.86 -1.15
CA ILE A 32 2.40 -15.74 -1.93
C ILE A 32 3.92 -15.76 -2.06
N ILE A 33 4.66 -15.75 -0.95
CA ILE A 33 6.12 -15.53 -0.99
C ILE A 33 6.83 -16.71 -1.63
N ASN A 34 6.43 -17.94 -1.29
CA ASN A 34 7.01 -19.18 -1.81
C ASN A 34 6.33 -19.66 -3.11
N ASN A 35 5.43 -18.85 -3.67
CA ASN A 35 4.74 -19.20 -4.90
C ASN A 35 5.71 -19.15 -6.09
N SER A 36 6.05 -20.31 -6.63
CA SER A 36 6.93 -20.46 -7.80
C SER A 36 6.30 -19.97 -9.11
N ASN A 37 5.00 -19.71 -9.13
CA ASN A 37 4.25 -19.28 -10.31
C ASN A 37 4.12 -17.76 -10.43
N LEU A 38 4.83 -16.99 -9.61
CA LEU A 38 4.87 -15.54 -9.74
C LEU A 38 5.49 -15.17 -11.10
N ASN A 39 4.70 -14.49 -11.90
CA ASN A 39 5.14 -13.99 -13.20
C ASN A 39 5.63 -12.55 -13.04
N TRP A 40 6.95 -12.35 -13.08
CA TRP A 40 7.59 -11.07 -12.86
C TRP A 40 7.67 -10.25 -14.14
N GLU A 41 7.13 -9.04 -14.09
CA GLU A 41 7.17 -8.07 -15.18
C GLU A 41 7.71 -6.72 -14.70
N ASP A 42 8.07 -5.85 -15.64
CA ASP A 42 8.44 -4.46 -15.32
C ASP A 42 7.20 -3.72 -14.85
N SER A 43 7.38 -2.90 -13.80
CA SER A 43 6.28 -2.11 -13.27
C SER A 43 5.88 -1.02 -14.26
N CYS A 44 4.56 -0.75 -14.28
CA CYS A 44 3.98 0.35 -15.03
C CYS A 44 3.38 1.37 -14.08
N ILE A 45 3.13 2.58 -14.59
CA ILE A 45 2.27 3.59 -13.96
C ILE A 45 0.96 3.68 -14.74
N GLY A 46 -0.12 4.02 -14.04
CA GLY A 46 -1.41 4.32 -14.68
C GLY A 46 -1.40 5.73 -15.25
N GLU A 47 -1.71 5.87 -16.53
CA GLU A 47 -1.94 7.15 -17.18
C GLU A 47 -3.33 7.19 -17.80
N VAL A 48 -3.92 8.39 -17.89
CA VAL A 48 -5.23 8.55 -18.55
C VAL A 48 -5.04 8.93 -20.00
N ASP A 49 -5.52 8.10 -20.90
CA ASP A 49 -5.68 8.45 -22.30
C ASP A 49 -7.17 8.58 -22.63
N LYS A 50 -7.57 9.82 -22.94
CA LYS A 50 -8.90 10.22 -23.43
C LYS A 50 -10.13 9.74 -22.65
N ASN A 51 -10.22 8.54 -22.17
CA ASN A 51 -11.32 8.00 -21.34
C ASN A 51 -10.97 6.61 -20.78
N SER A 52 -9.72 6.19 -20.88
CA SER A 52 -9.27 4.89 -20.36
C SER A 52 -7.98 5.05 -19.57
N ILE A 53 -7.80 4.18 -18.59
CA ILE A 53 -6.52 4.06 -17.89
C ILE A 53 -5.68 3.08 -18.68
N ILE A 54 -4.52 3.55 -19.13
CA ILE A 54 -3.50 2.71 -19.75
C ILE A 54 -2.33 2.54 -18.78
N SER A 55 -1.75 1.35 -18.77
CA SER A 55 -0.54 1.09 -18.01
C SER A 55 0.65 1.31 -18.91
N ILE A 56 1.48 2.30 -18.58
CA ILE A 56 2.70 2.62 -19.35
C ILE A 56 3.93 2.45 -18.47
N PRO A 57 5.03 1.90 -19.01
CA PRO A 57 6.31 1.93 -18.33
C PRO A 57 6.88 3.36 -18.36
N ASP A 58 7.18 3.90 -17.18
CA ASP A 58 7.92 5.16 -17.03
C ASP A 58 9.00 4.98 -15.95
N SER A 59 10.20 4.66 -16.41
CA SER A 59 11.35 4.44 -15.53
C SER A 59 11.87 5.70 -14.85
N SER A 60 11.41 6.88 -15.23
CA SER A 60 11.73 8.14 -14.54
C SER A 60 10.89 8.35 -13.28
N VAL A 61 9.73 7.66 -13.19
CA VAL A 61 8.81 7.72 -12.05
C VAL A 61 8.89 6.45 -11.21
N ARG A 62 9.00 5.28 -11.86
CA ARG A 62 9.03 3.99 -11.19
C ARG A 62 9.94 3.00 -11.90
N SER A 63 10.84 2.39 -11.13
CA SER A 63 11.61 1.21 -11.53
C SER A 63 11.40 0.14 -10.47
N SER A 64 10.85 -1.00 -10.86
CA SER A 64 10.69 -2.18 -10.01
C SER A 64 10.19 -3.38 -10.82
N LYS A 65 10.30 -4.57 -10.25
CA LYS A 65 9.62 -5.75 -10.79
C LYS A 65 8.37 -6.02 -9.96
N VAL A 66 7.27 -6.36 -10.64
CA VAL A 66 5.99 -6.67 -10.01
C VAL A 66 5.48 -8.02 -10.47
N SER A 67 4.69 -8.65 -9.64
CA SER A 67 3.87 -9.81 -9.97
C SER A 67 2.55 -9.67 -9.23
N PHE A 68 1.46 -10.10 -9.83
CA PHE A 68 0.15 -10.03 -9.21
C PHE A 68 -0.26 -11.42 -8.72
N PHE A 69 -0.75 -11.45 -7.50
CA PHE A 69 -1.37 -12.61 -6.89
C PHE A 69 -2.88 -12.40 -6.92
N ASN A 70 -3.55 -13.26 -7.67
CA ASN A 70 -4.99 -13.18 -7.89
C ASN A 70 -5.77 -13.55 -6.62
N TYR A 71 -7.07 -13.36 -6.68
CA TYR A 71 -8.02 -13.68 -5.62
C TYR A 71 -7.74 -15.04 -4.95
N ASP A 72 -7.64 -15.02 -3.63
CA ASP A 72 -7.61 -16.18 -2.75
C ASP A 72 -8.43 -15.87 -1.50
N GLU A 73 -9.49 -16.63 -1.26
CA GLU A 73 -10.47 -16.35 -0.20
C GLU A 73 -9.83 -16.28 1.20
N GLU A 74 -8.84 -17.11 1.50
CA GLU A 74 -8.19 -17.13 2.80
C GLU A 74 -7.31 -15.89 3.01
N ILE A 75 -6.54 -15.51 1.99
CA ILE A 75 -5.70 -14.30 2.00
C ILE A 75 -6.57 -13.05 2.06
N ASP A 76 -7.60 -12.97 1.26
CA ASP A 76 -8.50 -11.82 1.21
C ASP A 76 -9.22 -11.61 2.54
N ASN A 77 -9.77 -12.69 3.12
CA ASN A 77 -10.43 -12.63 4.42
C ASN A 77 -9.46 -12.19 5.54
N LEU A 78 -8.20 -12.62 5.49
CA LEU A 78 -7.17 -12.18 6.45
C LEU A 78 -7.00 -10.67 6.41
N PHE A 79 -6.80 -10.11 5.22
CA PHE A 79 -6.57 -8.67 5.07
C PHE A 79 -7.87 -7.86 5.27
N VAL A 80 -9.01 -8.33 4.78
CA VAL A 80 -10.32 -7.66 4.98
C VAL A 80 -10.63 -7.53 6.47
N LYS A 81 -10.45 -8.59 7.26
CA LYS A 81 -10.68 -8.53 8.71
C LYS A 81 -9.78 -7.52 9.39
N MET A 82 -8.47 -7.58 9.11
CA MET A 82 -7.48 -6.66 9.69
C MET A 82 -7.80 -5.21 9.37
N ILE A 83 -8.12 -4.91 8.11
CA ILE A 83 -8.37 -3.54 7.65
C ILE A 83 -9.73 -3.02 8.08
N SER A 84 -10.76 -3.87 8.17
CA SER A 84 -12.08 -3.46 8.67
C SER A 84 -12.00 -2.93 10.11
N ASP A 85 -11.29 -3.63 10.98
CA ASP A 85 -11.08 -3.18 12.36
C ASP A 85 -10.29 -1.87 12.38
N TYR A 86 -9.24 -1.79 11.56
CA TYR A 86 -8.44 -0.58 11.50
C TYR A 86 -9.24 0.62 10.99
N ASN A 87 -9.96 0.47 9.90
CA ASN A 87 -10.78 1.51 9.28
C ASN A 87 -11.87 2.05 10.22
N ARG A 88 -12.52 1.18 11.00
CA ARG A 88 -13.68 1.54 11.84
C ARG A 88 -13.33 1.89 13.26
N LEU A 89 -12.45 1.09 13.90
CA LEU A 89 -12.21 1.17 15.35
C LEU A 89 -11.00 2.03 15.71
N TYR A 90 -9.94 1.96 14.92
CA TYR A 90 -8.66 2.57 15.30
C TYR A 90 -8.37 3.90 14.60
N SER A 91 -8.66 4.02 13.31
CA SER A 91 -8.34 5.22 12.54
C SER A 91 -9.47 6.24 12.48
N GLY A 92 -10.71 5.77 12.58
CA GLY A 92 -11.90 6.60 12.39
C GLY A 92 -12.12 7.08 10.95
N TRP A 93 -11.46 6.45 9.96
CA TRP A 93 -11.64 6.83 8.55
C TRP A 93 -13.03 6.50 8.04
N ASN A 94 -13.61 5.37 8.48
CA ASN A 94 -14.98 4.93 8.15
C ASN A 94 -15.27 4.92 6.64
N TYR A 95 -14.28 4.53 5.83
CA TYR A 95 -14.49 4.36 4.40
C TYR A 95 -15.44 3.19 4.13
N ASP A 96 -16.33 3.37 3.15
CA ASP A 96 -17.09 2.26 2.58
C ASP A 96 -16.14 1.45 1.70
N ILE A 97 -15.89 0.20 2.09
CA ILE A 97 -15.04 -0.74 1.36
C ILE A 97 -15.94 -1.81 0.75
N GLU A 98 -15.81 -2.01 -0.56
CA GLU A 98 -16.57 -3.02 -1.32
C GLU A 98 -15.69 -4.19 -1.77
N GLY A 99 -14.36 -4.02 -1.83
CA GLY A 99 -13.49 -5.09 -2.29
C GLY A 99 -12.01 -4.82 -2.08
N ILE A 100 -11.26 -5.88 -2.30
CA ILE A 100 -9.79 -5.91 -2.37
C ILE A 100 -9.38 -6.08 -3.83
N GLU A 101 -8.28 -5.45 -4.23
CA GLU A 101 -7.68 -5.65 -5.55
C GLU A 101 -6.67 -6.80 -5.53
N ASP A 102 -6.25 -7.29 -6.72
CA ASP A 102 -5.17 -8.26 -6.81
C ASP A 102 -3.94 -7.77 -6.06
N ILE A 103 -3.35 -8.65 -5.26
CA ILE A 103 -2.22 -8.29 -4.40
C ILE A 103 -0.97 -8.17 -5.26
N GLN A 104 -0.34 -7.00 -5.21
CA GLN A 104 0.90 -6.76 -5.92
C GLN A 104 2.10 -7.17 -5.07
N VAL A 105 2.85 -8.16 -5.53
CA VAL A 105 4.18 -8.48 -5.01
C VAL A 105 5.19 -7.61 -5.73
N THR A 106 6.00 -6.85 -4.99
CA THR A 106 6.96 -5.92 -5.58
C THR A 106 8.37 -6.22 -5.12
N ARG A 107 9.33 -6.13 -6.05
CA ARG A 107 10.75 -6.25 -5.80
C ARG A 107 11.49 -5.05 -6.36
N TYR A 108 12.29 -4.42 -5.50
CA TYR A 108 13.19 -3.32 -5.84
C TYR A 108 14.63 -3.81 -5.67
N SER A 109 15.39 -3.85 -6.76
CA SER A 109 16.82 -4.14 -6.81
C SER A 109 17.63 -2.84 -6.72
N LYS A 110 18.96 -2.94 -6.72
CA LYS A 110 19.83 -1.76 -6.73
C LYS A 110 19.46 -0.77 -7.84
N GLY A 111 19.22 0.48 -7.46
CA GLY A 111 18.80 1.58 -8.34
C GLY A 111 17.29 1.71 -8.50
N ASP A 112 16.52 0.67 -8.16
CA ASP A 112 15.07 0.71 -8.28
C ASP A 112 14.44 1.61 -7.22
N PHE A 113 13.31 2.26 -7.59
CA PHE A 113 12.60 3.22 -6.77
C PHE A 113 11.14 3.38 -7.24
N TYR A 114 10.35 4.12 -6.48
CA TYR A 114 9.07 4.65 -6.89
C TYR A 114 8.93 6.05 -6.31
N ASP A 115 8.89 7.07 -7.15
CA ASP A 115 8.85 8.47 -6.71
C ASP A 115 7.48 8.83 -6.10
N TRP A 116 7.33 10.06 -5.63
CA TRP A 116 6.14 10.55 -4.97
C TRP A 116 4.88 10.37 -5.83
N HIS A 117 3.93 9.60 -5.32
CA HIS A 117 2.67 9.30 -5.95
C HIS A 117 1.55 9.12 -4.93
N VAL A 118 0.34 9.03 -5.40
CA VAL A 118 -0.85 8.59 -4.66
C VAL A 118 -1.42 7.35 -5.33
N ASP A 119 -1.98 6.46 -4.55
CA ASP A 119 -2.63 5.25 -5.08
C ASP A 119 -4.08 5.52 -5.53
N ALA A 120 -4.73 6.50 -4.91
CA ALA A 120 -6.06 6.93 -5.31
C ALA A 120 -5.99 7.69 -6.63
N SER A 121 -6.70 7.21 -7.64
CA SER A 121 -6.86 7.95 -8.88
C SER A 121 -7.80 9.15 -8.69
N SER A 122 -7.57 10.20 -9.46
CA SER A 122 -8.49 11.35 -9.55
C SER A 122 -9.77 11.05 -10.34
N TRP A 123 -9.86 9.87 -10.93
CA TRP A 123 -11.00 9.34 -11.67
C TRP A 123 -11.44 8.00 -11.10
N ASN A 124 -12.71 7.68 -11.35
CA ASN A 124 -13.26 6.43 -10.90
C ASN A 124 -12.87 5.27 -11.85
N ILE A 125 -12.53 4.14 -11.26
CA ILE A 125 -12.34 2.89 -12.00
C ILE A 125 -13.69 2.19 -12.05
N VAL A 126 -14.06 1.60 -13.18
CA VAL A 126 -15.28 0.78 -13.29
C VAL A 126 -14.91 -0.68 -13.05
N ARG A 127 -15.52 -1.28 -12.00
CA ARG A 127 -15.43 -2.70 -11.68
C ARG A 127 -16.84 -3.27 -11.58
N ASP A 128 -17.10 -4.37 -12.26
CA ASP A 128 -18.42 -5.04 -12.27
C ASP A 128 -19.58 -4.06 -12.54
N GLY A 129 -19.33 -3.08 -13.44
CA GLY A 129 -20.32 -2.07 -13.81
C GLY A 129 -20.54 -0.95 -12.77
N ARG A 130 -19.71 -0.88 -11.72
CA ARG A 130 -19.78 0.16 -10.69
C ARG A 130 -18.54 1.02 -10.67
N GLU A 131 -18.73 2.31 -10.44
CA GLU A 131 -17.61 3.21 -10.20
C GLU A 131 -17.03 2.98 -8.80
N CYS A 132 -15.74 2.78 -8.74
CA CYS A 132 -14.99 2.64 -7.49
C CYS A 132 -13.65 3.38 -7.56
N ASN A 133 -13.07 3.66 -6.40
CA ASN A 133 -11.69 4.10 -6.29
C ASN A 133 -11.04 3.54 -5.02
N ARG A 134 -9.71 3.54 -5.00
CA ARG A 134 -8.93 3.07 -3.86
C ARG A 134 -9.13 3.99 -2.67
N LYS A 135 -9.41 3.40 -1.51
CA LYS A 135 -9.65 4.08 -0.23
C LYS A 135 -8.50 3.90 0.74
N ILE A 136 -8.04 2.66 0.87
CA ILE A 136 -6.99 2.28 1.80
C ILE A 136 -5.92 1.53 1.05
N SER A 137 -4.68 1.93 1.28
CA SER A 137 -3.47 1.26 0.81
C SER A 137 -2.76 0.60 1.98
N VAL A 138 -2.23 -0.58 1.72
CA VAL A 138 -1.45 -1.38 2.68
C VAL A 138 -0.12 -1.76 2.04
N THR A 139 0.97 -1.54 2.77
CA THR A 139 2.29 -2.07 2.42
C THR A 139 2.75 -3.04 3.48
N VAL A 140 3.04 -4.28 3.08
CA VAL A 140 3.63 -5.32 3.94
C VAL A 140 5.11 -5.46 3.62
N PHE A 141 5.97 -5.40 4.64
CA PHE A 141 7.41 -5.59 4.50
C PHE A 141 7.73 -7.09 4.51
N LEU A 142 8.36 -7.58 3.42
CA LEU A 142 8.64 -9.01 3.24
C LEU A 142 10.03 -9.42 3.65
N ASN A 143 10.91 -8.48 3.94
CA ASN A 143 12.26 -8.75 4.40
C ASN A 143 12.73 -7.71 5.43
N ASP A 144 13.76 -8.09 6.19
CA ASP A 144 14.27 -7.25 7.25
C ASP A 144 15.11 -6.08 6.72
N PRO A 145 15.19 -4.96 7.47
CA PRO A 145 15.90 -3.75 7.04
C PRO A 145 17.40 -3.97 6.83
N GLU A 146 18.00 -5.00 7.41
CA GLU A 146 19.41 -5.36 7.27
C GLU A 146 19.73 -6.05 5.94
N GLU A 147 18.71 -6.55 5.22
CA GLU A 147 18.90 -7.26 3.95
C GLU A 147 19.09 -6.30 2.75
N TYR A 148 18.88 -4.99 2.95
CA TYR A 148 19.05 -3.99 1.89
C TYR A 148 19.42 -2.63 2.46
N GLU A 149 20.00 -1.77 1.65
CA GLU A 149 20.36 -0.38 1.97
C GLU A 149 19.56 0.58 1.08
N GLY A 150 19.13 1.74 1.62
CA GLY A 150 18.16 2.62 0.97
C GLY A 150 16.77 2.01 1.02
N GLY A 151 15.93 2.33 0.04
CA GLY A 151 14.58 1.74 -0.09
C GLY A 151 13.62 2.11 1.03
N GLU A 152 13.85 3.20 1.75
CA GLU A 152 12.93 3.70 2.78
C GLU A 152 11.57 3.99 2.14
N PHE A 153 10.51 3.67 2.88
CA PHE A 153 9.15 4.07 2.55
C PHE A 153 8.84 5.40 3.21
N ASP A 154 8.66 6.44 2.42
CA ASP A 154 8.27 7.77 2.91
C ASP A 154 6.77 7.96 2.73
N LEU A 155 6.09 8.43 3.77
CA LEU A 155 4.67 8.75 3.77
C LEU A 155 4.45 10.20 4.19
N GLU A 156 3.70 10.95 3.41
CA GLU A 156 3.38 12.35 3.69
C GLU A 156 2.37 12.46 4.83
N ILE A 157 2.76 13.19 5.87
CA ILE A 157 1.96 13.34 7.08
C ILE A 157 1.51 14.78 7.35
N HIS A 158 2.20 15.77 6.74
CA HIS A 158 1.93 17.20 6.97
C HIS A 158 1.65 17.52 8.44
N SER A 159 2.61 17.21 9.32
CA SER A 159 2.46 17.51 10.74
C SER A 159 2.96 18.91 11.09
N PRO A 160 2.06 19.89 11.32
CA PRO A 160 2.45 21.25 11.74
C PRO A 160 3.18 21.26 13.08
N LYS A 161 2.82 20.32 13.97
CA LYS A 161 3.45 20.20 15.29
C LYS A 161 4.90 19.75 15.23
N LYS A 162 5.22 18.83 14.30
CA LYS A 162 6.57 18.31 14.10
C LYS A 162 7.37 19.12 13.08
N ASN A 163 6.73 20.05 12.35
CA ASN A 163 7.29 20.79 11.23
C ASN A 163 7.97 19.87 10.20
N VAL A 164 7.35 18.72 9.92
CA VAL A 164 7.82 17.76 8.93
C VAL A 164 6.74 17.47 7.91
N ARG A 165 7.16 17.26 6.66
CA ARG A 165 6.28 16.93 5.55
C ARG A 165 5.94 15.45 5.53
N TYR A 166 6.89 14.57 5.81
CA TYR A 166 6.74 13.12 5.73
C TYR A 166 7.50 12.42 6.86
N GLU A 167 7.13 11.19 7.11
CA GLU A 167 7.89 10.25 7.93
C GLU A 167 8.47 9.14 7.05
N SER A 168 9.66 8.64 7.43
CA SER A 168 10.38 7.58 6.72
C SER A 168 10.36 6.30 7.53
N PHE A 169 10.05 5.20 6.87
CA PHE A 169 9.91 3.89 7.48
C PHE A 169 10.84 2.88 6.82
N LYS A 170 11.52 2.11 7.64
CA LYS A 170 12.30 0.93 7.27
C LYS A 170 12.05 -0.12 8.33
N LEU A 171 10.90 -0.81 8.21
CA LEU A 171 10.36 -1.70 9.23
C LEU A 171 10.81 -3.14 8.99
N SER A 172 10.80 -3.93 10.07
CA SER A 172 11.12 -5.35 10.03
C SER A 172 10.11 -6.15 9.21
N LYS A 173 10.54 -7.31 8.75
CA LYS A 173 9.70 -8.34 8.13
C LYS A 173 8.41 -8.55 8.94
N LYS A 174 7.28 -8.79 8.28
CA LYS A 174 5.92 -8.91 8.82
C LYS A 174 5.26 -7.61 9.25
N SER A 175 5.99 -6.48 9.27
CA SER A 175 5.36 -5.19 9.55
C SER A 175 4.45 -4.77 8.40
N ILE A 176 3.36 -4.07 8.76
CA ILE A 176 2.46 -3.44 7.80
C ILE A 176 2.34 -1.96 8.09
N ILE A 177 2.19 -1.18 7.03
CA ILE A 177 1.73 0.21 7.08
C ILE A 177 0.39 0.28 6.37
N VAL A 178 -0.61 0.89 7.03
CA VAL A 178 -1.96 1.12 6.51
C VAL A 178 -2.21 2.61 6.46
N PHE A 179 -2.65 3.13 5.33
CA PHE A 179 -2.87 4.56 5.12
C PHE A 179 -3.95 4.84 4.07
N PRO A 180 -4.59 6.03 4.10
CA PRO A 180 -5.52 6.45 3.05
C PRO A 180 -4.82 6.53 1.69
N SER A 181 -5.42 5.97 0.65
CA SER A 181 -4.82 5.88 -0.69
C SER A 181 -4.54 7.23 -1.35
N ASN A 182 -5.12 8.33 -0.83
CA ASN A 182 -4.88 9.69 -1.29
C ASN A 182 -3.65 10.37 -0.65
N LYS A 183 -2.88 9.65 0.18
CA LYS A 183 -1.65 10.16 0.77
C LYS A 183 -0.48 9.98 -0.19
N PHE A 184 0.31 11.04 -0.37
CA PHE A 184 1.56 10.95 -1.10
C PHE A 184 2.55 10.06 -0.37
N HIS A 185 3.15 9.16 -1.12
CA HIS A 185 4.18 8.27 -0.60
C HIS A 185 5.18 7.91 -1.69
N ARG A 186 6.32 7.37 -1.29
CA ARG A 186 7.36 6.91 -2.22
C ARG A 186 8.19 5.79 -1.63
N VAL A 187 8.91 5.08 -2.48
CA VAL A 187 10.02 4.20 -2.11
C VAL A 187 11.31 4.84 -2.63
N ARG A 188 12.23 5.18 -1.72
CA ARG A 188 13.53 5.74 -2.09
C ARG A 188 14.36 4.73 -2.89
N PRO A 189 15.34 5.19 -3.67
CA PRO A 189 16.23 4.28 -4.38
C PRO A 189 16.90 3.27 -3.44
N VAL A 190 16.89 2.01 -3.86
CA VAL A 190 17.65 0.93 -3.20
C VAL A 190 19.13 1.09 -3.58
N ILE A 191 20.02 1.16 -2.58
CA ILE A 191 21.46 1.34 -2.77
C ILE A 191 22.15 -0.01 -2.95
N SER A 192 21.75 -0.99 -2.12
CA SER A 192 22.26 -2.37 -2.21
C SER A 192 21.23 -3.36 -1.67
N GLY A 193 21.38 -4.63 -2.00
CA GLY A 193 20.42 -5.68 -1.66
C GLY A 193 19.15 -5.65 -2.49
N VAL A 194 18.07 -6.22 -1.98
CA VAL A 194 16.75 -6.27 -2.63
C VAL A 194 15.67 -6.01 -1.61
N ARG A 195 14.88 -4.96 -1.80
CA ARG A 195 13.69 -4.69 -1.01
C ARG A 195 12.48 -5.40 -1.60
N LYS A 196 11.68 -6.07 -0.76
CA LYS A 196 10.46 -6.77 -1.17
C LYS A 196 9.27 -6.32 -0.35
N SER A 197 8.10 -6.19 -0.99
CA SER A 197 6.85 -5.82 -0.31
C SER A 197 5.63 -6.41 -1.01
N LEU A 198 4.53 -6.59 -0.25
CA LEU A 198 3.19 -6.69 -0.82
C LEU A 198 2.56 -5.30 -0.78
N VAL A 199 1.81 -4.99 -1.81
CA VAL A 199 0.96 -3.80 -1.87
C VAL A 199 -0.47 -4.29 -2.10
N ILE A 200 -1.39 -3.80 -1.28
CA ILE A 200 -2.78 -4.24 -1.27
C ILE A 200 -3.66 -2.99 -1.25
N TRP A 201 -4.65 -2.98 -2.11
CA TRP A 201 -5.58 -1.86 -2.21
C TRP A 201 -7.01 -2.30 -1.90
N PHE A 202 -7.65 -1.53 -1.06
CA PHE A 202 -9.05 -1.66 -0.74
C PHE A 202 -9.82 -0.56 -1.44
N SER A 203 -10.79 -0.95 -2.25
CA SER A 203 -11.59 -0.06 -3.07
C SER A 203 -13.04 -0.01 -2.58
N GLY A 204 -13.70 1.08 -2.87
CA GLY A 204 -15.11 1.29 -2.57
C GLY A 204 -15.70 2.43 -3.42
N PRO A 205 -16.98 2.78 -3.20
CA PRO A 205 -17.66 3.78 -4.01
C PRO A 205 -16.95 5.13 -3.96
N PRO A 206 -17.07 5.98 -4.98
CA PRO A 206 -16.52 7.34 -4.96
C PRO A 206 -16.98 8.11 -3.73
N LEU A 207 -16.12 9.02 -3.23
CA LEU A 207 -16.53 9.96 -2.17
C LEU A 207 -17.58 10.92 -2.75
N ARG A 208 -18.68 11.08 -2.04
CA ARG A 208 -19.77 12.01 -2.39
C ARG A 208 -19.62 13.31 -1.61
#